data_21160d526e7a75711b43832d7dc010af
#
_entry.id   21160d526e7a75711b43832d7dc010af
#
_cell.length_a   1.000
_cell.length_b   1.000
_cell.length_c   1.000
_cell.angle_alpha   90.00
_cell.angle_beta   90.00
_cell.angle_gamma   90.00
#
_symmetry.space_group_name_H-M   'P 1'
#
loop_
_entity.id
_entity.type
_entity.pdbx_description
1 polymer ?
#
loop_
_entity_poly.entity_id
_entity_poly.type
_entity_poly.pdbx_seq_one_letter_code
_entity_poly.pdbx_strand_id
1 'polypeptide(L)'
;TTPKGMWTATMERGNIDPTFDACKLIGAAGASFVARETMIDPKKLERTLVKALEHKGFSYLEVFSNCHVNLGRKNKMSSATANLEWIDSISLAKTKFDMLEESQKEGKYPTGVLKQDENALEYCEAYEKVKEAHKNKTMVEL
;
A
#
# COMPACT_ATOMS: atom_id res chain seq x y z
N THR A 1 -9.06 -4.55 2.07
CA THR A 1 -10.45 -4.42 2.55
C THR A 1 -11.44 -4.52 1.38
N THR A 2 -12.71 -4.83 1.68
CA THR A 2 -13.74 -4.93 0.63
C THR A 2 -14.02 -3.56 0.04
N PRO A 3 -13.92 -3.37 -1.28
CA PRO A 3 -14.28 -2.10 -1.91
C PRO A 3 -15.76 -1.76 -1.70
N LYS A 4 -16.08 -0.46 -1.67
CA LYS A 4 -17.44 0.04 -1.54
C LYS A 4 -18.33 -0.52 -2.66
N GLY A 5 -19.52 -0.98 -2.31
CA GLY A 5 -20.48 -1.58 -3.23
C GLY A 5 -20.25 -3.07 -3.50
N MET A 6 -19.12 -3.65 -3.14
CA MET A 6 -18.85 -5.07 -3.35
C MET A 6 -19.48 -5.98 -2.29
N TRP A 7 -19.76 -7.20 -2.72
CA TRP A 7 -20.43 -8.24 -1.92
C TRP A 7 -19.42 -9.23 -1.37
N THR A 8 -19.57 -9.61 -0.10
CA THR A 8 -18.79 -10.66 0.56
C THR A 8 -19.69 -11.58 1.39
N ALA A 9 -19.12 -12.60 1.99
CA ALA A 9 -19.87 -13.48 2.89
C ALA A 9 -20.39 -12.75 4.14
N THR A 10 -19.65 -11.75 4.61
CA THR A 10 -20.01 -10.92 5.78
C THR A 10 -20.75 -9.65 5.43
N MET A 11 -20.88 -9.32 4.15
CA MET A 11 -21.56 -8.13 3.62
C MET A 11 -22.50 -8.53 2.48
N GLU A 12 -23.55 -9.26 2.82
CA GLU A 12 -24.48 -9.86 1.84
C GLU A 12 -25.33 -8.84 1.09
N ARG A 13 -25.40 -7.60 1.55
CA ARG A 13 -26.11 -6.49 0.90
C ARG A 13 -25.17 -5.48 0.23
N GLY A 14 -23.89 -5.83 0.13
CA GLY A 14 -22.83 -4.96 -0.36
C GLY A 14 -22.21 -4.09 0.73
N ASN A 15 -20.93 -3.73 0.53
CA ASN A 15 -20.22 -2.84 1.45
C ASN A 15 -20.66 -1.40 1.25
N ILE A 16 -21.24 -0.77 2.27
CA ILE A 16 -21.64 0.66 2.26
C ILE A 16 -20.52 1.59 2.72
N ASP A 17 -19.52 1.04 3.44
CA ASP A 17 -18.45 1.83 4.02
C ASP A 17 -17.41 2.24 2.94
N PRO A 18 -16.73 3.37 3.16
CA PRO A 18 -15.58 3.73 2.35
C PRO A 18 -14.52 2.63 2.40
N THR A 19 -13.86 2.38 1.28
CA THR A 19 -12.77 1.42 1.23
C THR A 19 -11.62 1.88 2.11
N PHE A 20 -11.19 1.02 3.02
CA PHE A 20 -10.04 1.30 3.88
C PHE A 20 -8.75 1.32 3.08
N ASP A 21 -8.02 2.42 3.11
CA ASP A 21 -6.73 2.60 2.44
C ASP A 21 -5.57 2.42 3.44
N ALA A 22 -5.01 1.21 3.46
CA ALA A 22 -3.92 0.87 4.37
C ALA A 22 -2.66 1.70 4.10
N CYS A 23 -2.35 2.00 2.83
CA CYS A 23 -1.19 2.81 2.48
C CYS A 23 -1.31 4.24 3.04
N LYS A 24 -2.50 4.85 2.95
CA LYS A 24 -2.73 6.18 3.54
C LYS A 24 -2.60 6.16 5.06
N LEU A 25 -3.21 5.17 5.71
CA LEU A 25 -3.13 5.05 7.17
C LEU A 25 -1.70 4.88 7.66
N ILE A 26 -0.98 3.92 7.10
CA ILE A 26 0.39 3.60 7.50
C ILE A 26 1.34 4.77 7.17
N GLY A 27 1.13 5.43 6.03
CA GLY A 27 1.88 6.64 5.66
C GLY A 27 1.65 7.81 6.64
N ALA A 28 0.40 7.99 7.12
CA ALA A 28 0.05 8.99 8.12
C ALA A 28 0.58 8.62 9.52
N ALA A 29 0.67 7.33 9.83
CA ALA A 29 1.26 6.82 11.08
C ALA A 29 2.80 6.95 11.14
N GLY A 30 3.45 7.48 10.10
CA GLY A 30 4.88 7.79 10.12
C GLY A 30 5.77 6.80 9.39
N ALA A 31 5.23 5.82 8.64
CA ALA A 31 6.07 4.96 7.81
C ALA A 31 6.94 5.79 6.86
N SER A 32 8.23 5.45 6.79
CA SER A 32 9.20 6.15 5.96
C SER A 32 9.21 5.65 4.50
N PHE A 33 8.76 4.41 4.26
CA PHE A 33 8.53 3.88 2.92
C PHE A 33 7.15 3.25 2.84
N VAL A 34 6.36 3.66 1.84
CA VAL A 34 5.04 3.08 1.56
C VAL A 34 4.92 2.83 0.06
N ALA A 35 4.56 1.63 -0.31
CA ALA A 35 4.35 1.26 -1.70
C ALA A 35 3.09 0.39 -1.86
N ARG A 36 2.51 0.42 -3.05
CA ARG A 36 1.44 -0.50 -3.47
C ARG A 36 1.76 -1.06 -4.83
N GLU A 37 1.64 -2.37 -4.96
CA GLU A 37 1.82 -3.06 -6.24
C GLU A 37 0.70 -4.07 -6.48
N THR A 38 0.67 -4.63 -7.67
CA THR A 38 -0.23 -5.70 -8.04
C THR A 38 0.56 -6.94 -8.43
N MET A 39 -0.06 -8.12 -8.35
CA MET A 39 0.55 -9.35 -8.85
C MET A 39 0.56 -9.44 -10.39
N ILE A 40 -0.02 -8.48 -11.11
CA ILE A 40 -0.12 -8.47 -12.57
C ILE A 40 1.25 -8.28 -13.23
N ASP A 41 2.11 -7.45 -12.63
CA ASP A 41 3.51 -7.26 -13.06
C ASP A 41 4.49 -7.76 -11.99
N PRO A 42 4.85 -9.06 -12.01
CA PRO A 42 5.76 -9.63 -11.01
C PRO A 42 7.15 -8.98 -10.98
N LYS A 43 7.65 -8.52 -12.14
CA LYS A 43 8.95 -7.86 -12.21
C LYS A 43 8.94 -6.48 -11.55
N LYS A 44 7.82 -5.76 -11.67
CA LYS A 44 7.64 -4.48 -10.98
C LYS A 44 7.50 -4.70 -9.48
N LEU A 45 6.71 -5.69 -9.08
CA LEU A 45 6.55 -6.08 -7.68
C LEU A 45 7.89 -6.47 -7.05
N GLU A 46 8.69 -7.29 -7.71
CA GLU A 46 10.03 -7.68 -7.25
C GLU A 46 10.93 -6.45 -7.03
N ARG A 47 11.02 -5.55 -8.02
CA ARG A 47 11.82 -4.32 -7.88
C ARG A 47 11.36 -3.43 -6.71
N THR A 48 10.06 -3.33 -6.51
CA THR A 48 9.50 -2.52 -5.39
C THR A 48 9.75 -3.20 -4.05
N LEU A 49 9.66 -4.53 -3.99
CA LEU A 49 9.98 -5.31 -2.80
C LEU A 49 11.45 -5.15 -2.40
N VAL A 50 12.38 -5.26 -3.36
CA VAL A 50 13.82 -5.03 -3.11
C VAL A 50 14.04 -3.62 -2.53
N LYS A 51 13.43 -2.58 -3.12
CA LYS A 51 13.52 -1.22 -2.58
C LYS A 51 12.99 -1.10 -1.16
N ALA A 52 11.89 -1.79 -0.85
CA ALA A 52 11.31 -1.79 0.49
C ALA A 52 12.23 -2.47 1.52
N LEU A 53 12.94 -3.53 1.11
CA LEU A 53 13.90 -4.25 1.97
C LEU A 53 15.22 -3.49 2.18
N GLU A 54 15.66 -2.75 1.17
CA GLU A 54 16.88 -1.93 1.22
C GLU A 54 16.66 -0.57 1.91
N HIS A 55 15.40 -0.15 2.07
CA HIS A 55 15.08 1.13 2.68
C HIS A 55 15.41 1.15 4.17
N LYS A 56 16.04 2.22 4.63
CA LYS A 56 16.26 2.49 6.04
C LYS A 56 14.97 3.02 6.70
N GLY A 57 14.65 2.49 7.88
CA GLY A 57 13.43 2.83 8.60
C GLY A 57 12.30 1.82 8.39
N PHE A 58 11.06 2.24 8.59
CA PHE A 58 9.90 1.36 8.49
C PHE A 58 9.32 1.35 7.07
N SER A 59 9.25 0.15 6.48
CA SER A 59 8.72 -0.08 5.14
C SER A 59 7.39 -0.81 5.17
N TYR A 60 6.44 -0.37 4.34
CA TYR A 60 5.16 -1.02 4.11
C TYR A 60 4.91 -1.20 2.61
N LEU A 61 4.67 -2.44 2.20
CA LEU A 61 4.30 -2.79 0.83
C LEU A 61 2.94 -3.52 0.83
N GLU A 62 1.93 -2.91 0.22
CA GLU A 62 0.64 -3.54 -0.05
C GLU A 62 0.65 -4.18 -1.44
N VAL A 63 0.17 -5.42 -1.54
CA VAL A 63 0.08 -6.12 -2.81
C VAL A 63 -1.35 -6.52 -3.10
N PHE A 64 -1.92 -6.02 -4.19
CA PHE A 64 -3.23 -6.47 -4.67
C PHE A 64 -3.08 -7.81 -5.39
N SER A 65 -3.72 -8.84 -4.83
CA SER A 65 -3.75 -10.18 -5.40
C SER A 65 -5.19 -10.62 -5.68
N ASN A 66 -5.33 -11.57 -6.60
CA ASN A 66 -6.64 -12.04 -7.01
C ASN A 66 -7.35 -12.87 -5.92
N CYS A 67 -8.65 -12.69 -5.80
CA CYS A 67 -9.54 -13.46 -4.94
C CYS A 67 -10.78 -13.90 -5.73
N HIS A 68 -10.59 -14.69 -6.78
CA HIS A 68 -11.67 -15.11 -7.68
C HIS A 68 -12.69 -16.05 -7.01
N VAL A 69 -12.29 -16.80 -5.98
CA VAL A 69 -13.15 -17.77 -5.29
C VAL A 69 -14.18 -17.08 -4.39
N ASN A 70 -13.75 -16.19 -3.51
CA ASN A 70 -14.64 -15.53 -2.55
C ASN A 70 -15.20 -14.21 -3.11
N LEU A 71 -14.35 -13.22 -3.31
CA LEU A 71 -14.76 -11.92 -3.81
C LEU A 71 -15.31 -12.03 -5.24
N GLY A 72 -14.59 -12.73 -6.11
CA GLY A 72 -14.93 -12.82 -7.52
C GLY A 72 -16.27 -13.48 -7.79
N ARG A 73 -16.60 -14.61 -7.14
CA ARG A 73 -17.89 -15.29 -7.33
C ARG A 73 -19.08 -14.40 -6.96
N LYS A 74 -18.98 -13.63 -5.88
CA LYS A 74 -20.05 -12.76 -5.41
C LYS A 74 -20.20 -11.48 -6.26
N ASN A 75 -19.16 -11.10 -7.02
CA ASN A 75 -19.09 -9.85 -7.79
C ASN A 75 -18.97 -10.07 -9.30
N LYS A 76 -19.43 -11.22 -9.81
CA LYS A 76 -19.42 -11.58 -11.26
C LYS A 76 -18.03 -11.65 -11.90
N MET A 77 -16.99 -11.92 -11.10
CA MET A 77 -15.59 -12.06 -11.51
C MET A 77 -15.05 -13.42 -11.04
N SER A 78 -15.75 -14.52 -11.34
CA SER A 78 -15.45 -15.85 -10.83
C SER A 78 -14.25 -16.54 -11.48
N SER A 79 -13.76 -16.07 -12.63
CA SER A 79 -12.52 -16.54 -13.22
C SER A 79 -11.32 -15.75 -12.70
N ALA A 80 -10.13 -16.39 -12.68
CA ALA A 80 -8.90 -15.74 -12.32
C ALA A 80 -8.61 -14.56 -13.26
N THR A 81 -8.82 -14.74 -14.57
CA THR A 81 -8.63 -13.71 -15.60
C THR A 81 -9.52 -12.49 -15.35
N ALA A 82 -10.83 -12.67 -15.18
CA ALA A 82 -11.75 -11.57 -14.95
C ALA A 82 -11.41 -10.81 -13.66
N ASN A 83 -10.92 -11.52 -12.63
CA ASN A 83 -10.52 -10.86 -11.38
C ASN A 83 -9.21 -10.07 -11.54
N LEU A 84 -8.25 -10.58 -12.33
CA LEU A 84 -7.02 -9.84 -12.67
C LEU A 84 -7.30 -8.61 -13.54
N GLU A 85 -8.17 -8.72 -14.54
CA GLU A 85 -8.62 -7.59 -15.37
C GLU A 85 -9.28 -6.51 -14.53
N TRP A 86 -10.08 -6.90 -13.54
CA TRP A 86 -10.65 -5.95 -12.60
C TRP A 86 -9.56 -5.26 -11.76
N ILE A 87 -8.59 -6.00 -11.20
CA ILE A 87 -7.47 -5.41 -10.45
C ILE A 87 -6.70 -4.40 -11.33
N ASP A 88 -6.44 -4.75 -12.59
CA ASP A 88 -5.78 -3.86 -13.54
C ASP A 88 -6.59 -2.59 -13.77
N SER A 89 -7.89 -2.74 -13.96
CA SER A 89 -8.80 -1.61 -14.22
C SER A 89 -8.87 -0.57 -13.09
N ILE A 90 -8.65 -0.99 -11.84
CA ILE A 90 -8.68 -0.11 -10.65
C ILE A 90 -7.29 0.40 -10.25
N SER A 91 -6.22 -0.15 -10.84
CA SER A 91 -4.83 0.13 -10.48
C SER A 91 -4.18 1.07 -11.49
N LEU A 92 -3.60 2.16 -11.05
CA LEU A 92 -2.92 3.13 -11.91
C LEU A 92 -1.54 3.44 -11.36
N ALA A 93 -0.55 3.57 -12.25
CA ALA A 93 0.75 4.09 -11.83
C ALA A 93 0.57 5.46 -11.13
N LYS A 94 1.28 5.68 -10.02
CA LYS A 94 1.16 6.91 -9.20
C LYS A 94 1.22 8.18 -10.04
N THR A 95 2.14 8.23 -11.00
CA THR A 95 2.28 9.39 -11.90
C THR A 95 1.03 9.68 -12.72
N LYS A 96 0.33 8.64 -13.19
CA LYS A 96 -0.94 8.79 -13.91
C LYS A 96 -2.08 9.13 -12.95
N PHE A 97 -2.09 8.52 -11.77
CA PHE A 97 -3.11 8.77 -10.76
C PHE A 97 -3.07 10.23 -10.26
N ASP A 98 -1.88 10.79 -10.08
CA ASP A 98 -1.69 12.16 -9.60
C ASP A 98 -2.17 13.21 -10.64
N MET A 99 -2.26 12.84 -11.92
CA MET A 99 -2.79 13.69 -13.00
C MET A 99 -4.32 13.68 -13.12
N LEU A 100 -4.99 12.78 -12.40
CA LEU A 100 -6.45 12.68 -12.46
C LEU A 100 -7.12 13.80 -11.63
N GLU A 101 -8.26 14.27 -12.11
CA GLU A 101 -9.17 15.07 -11.31
C GLU A 101 -9.75 14.25 -10.15
N GLU A 102 -10.09 14.88 -9.02
CA GLU A 102 -10.59 14.19 -7.82
C GLU A 102 -11.79 13.27 -8.11
N SER A 103 -12.71 13.71 -8.98
CA SER A 103 -13.85 12.89 -9.40
C SER A 103 -13.48 11.61 -10.15
N GLN A 104 -12.32 11.58 -10.80
CA GLN A 104 -11.81 10.43 -11.57
C GLN A 104 -11.01 9.45 -10.69
N LYS A 105 -10.61 9.87 -9.50
CA LYS A 105 -9.85 9.05 -8.53
C LYS A 105 -10.73 8.06 -7.77
N GLU A 106 -12.04 8.27 -7.74
CA GLU A 106 -12.96 7.38 -7.04
C GLU A 106 -12.86 5.95 -7.58
N GLY A 107 -12.66 4.97 -6.68
CA GLY A 107 -12.50 3.56 -7.05
C GLY A 107 -11.19 3.20 -7.72
N LYS A 108 -10.23 4.13 -7.83
CA LYS A 108 -8.89 3.89 -8.37
C LYS A 108 -7.83 3.94 -7.26
N TYR A 109 -6.74 3.20 -7.47
CA TYR A 109 -5.66 3.08 -6.49
C TYR A 109 -4.31 3.34 -7.16
N PRO A 110 -3.49 4.26 -6.62
CA PRO A 110 -2.14 4.47 -7.12
C PRO A 110 -1.25 3.27 -6.82
N THR A 111 -0.42 2.86 -7.77
CA THR A 111 0.59 1.82 -7.65
C THR A 111 1.99 2.36 -7.88
N GLY A 112 2.98 1.70 -7.28
CA GLY A 112 4.37 2.14 -7.20
C GLY A 112 4.73 2.60 -5.81
N VAL A 113 5.85 3.30 -5.70
CA VAL A 113 6.27 3.94 -4.44
C VAL A 113 5.40 5.17 -4.19
N LEU A 114 4.66 5.17 -3.10
CA LEU A 114 3.71 6.23 -2.72
C LEU A 114 4.34 7.26 -1.80
N LYS A 115 5.24 6.81 -0.91
CA LYS A 115 6.02 7.63 0.01
C LYS A 115 7.42 7.02 0.15
N GLN A 116 8.45 7.85 0.18
CA GLN A 116 9.81 7.45 0.49
C GLN A 116 10.53 8.63 1.13
N ASP A 117 11.08 8.43 2.32
CA ASP A 117 11.92 9.37 3.03
C ASP A 117 13.37 8.88 2.97
N GLU A 118 14.18 9.55 2.15
CA GLU A 118 15.59 9.20 1.95
C GLU A 118 16.46 9.47 3.19
N ASN A 119 15.96 10.27 4.15
CA ASN A 119 16.68 10.62 5.36
C ASN A 119 16.27 9.77 6.57
N ALA A 120 15.41 8.79 6.37
CA ALA A 120 14.98 7.92 7.44
C ALA A 120 16.16 7.14 8.06
N LEU A 121 16.21 7.11 9.37
CA LEU A 121 17.20 6.34 10.10
C LEU A 121 16.73 4.89 10.27
N GLU A 122 17.69 3.97 10.20
CA GLU A 122 17.44 2.60 10.64
C GLU A 122 17.24 2.58 12.17
N TYR A 123 16.34 1.71 12.65
CA TYR A 123 15.96 1.68 14.07
C TYR A 123 17.14 1.47 15.02
N CYS A 124 18.06 0.55 14.69
CA CYS A 124 19.23 0.31 15.53
C CYS A 124 20.19 1.50 15.55
N GLU A 125 20.39 2.17 14.39
CA GLU A 125 21.19 3.39 14.30
C GLU A 125 20.59 4.51 15.18
N ALA A 126 19.26 4.70 15.13
CA ALA A 126 18.56 5.67 15.98
C ALA A 126 18.69 5.32 17.46
N TYR A 127 18.56 4.04 17.81
CA TYR A 127 18.68 3.58 19.19
C TYR A 127 20.09 3.73 19.77
N GLU A 128 21.14 3.50 18.97
CA GLU A 128 22.51 3.78 19.42
C GLU A 128 22.74 5.26 19.71
N LYS A 129 22.21 6.17 18.89
CA LYS A 129 22.26 7.61 19.17
C LYS A 129 21.58 7.97 20.51
N VAL A 130 20.44 7.35 20.81
CA VAL A 130 19.76 7.55 22.11
C VAL A 130 20.65 7.09 23.26
N LYS A 131 21.30 5.94 23.13
CA LYS A 131 22.23 5.42 24.16
C LYS A 131 23.43 6.35 24.39
N GLU A 132 24.02 6.86 23.30
CA GLU A 132 25.16 7.78 23.39
C GLU A 132 24.77 9.10 24.04
N ALA A 133 23.63 9.69 23.62
CA ALA A 133 23.13 10.91 24.21
C ALA A 133 22.83 10.73 25.70
N HIS A 134 22.27 9.60 26.10
CA HIS A 134 22.02 9.29 27.52
C HIS A 134 23.32 9.21 28.33
N LYS A 135 24.37 8.56 27.80
CA LYS A 135 25.69 8.51 28.44
C LYS A 135 26.30 9.90 28.64
N ASN A 136 26.14 10.75 27.64
CA ASN A 136 26.70 12.10 27.63
C ASN A 136 25.78 13.15 28.30
N LYS A 137 24.58 12.76 28.77
CA LYS A 137 23.53 13.63 29.31
C LYS A 137 23.15 14.78 28.38
N THR A 138 23.16 14.52 27.07
CA THR A 138 22.79 15.46 26.00
C THR A 138 21.42 15.11 25.43
N MET A 139 20.79 16.08 24.75
CA MET A 139 19.57 15.82 23.96
C MET A 139 19.89 14.97 22.73
N VAL A 140 18.94 14.12 22.33
CA VAL A 140 19.08 13.30 21.11
C VAL A 140 18.64 14.14 19.92
N GLU A 141 19.49 14.22 18.89
CA GLU A 141 19.13 14.72 17.55
C GLU A 141 18.91 13.49 16.63
N LEU A 142 17.66 13.26 16.22
CA LEU A 142 17.23 12.16 15.38
C LEU A 142 16.85 12.64 13.98
#